data_700a2ab41979d8eb05f325cad53890fe
#
_entry.id   700a2ab41979d8eb05f325cad53890fe
#
_cell.length_a   1.000
_cell.length_b   1.000
_cell.length_c   1.000
_cell.angle_alpha   90.00
_cell.angle_beta   90.00
_cell.angle_gamma   90.00
#
_symmetry.space_group_name_H-M   'P 1'
#
loop_
_entity.id
_entity.type
_entity.pdbx_description
1 polymer ?
#
loop_
_entity_poly.entity_id
_entity_poly.type
_entity_poly.pdbx_seq_one_letter_code
_entity_poly.pdbx_strand_id
1 'polypeptide(L)'
;MTELTIGTMTDDAGTSVQLDARRFNRHTFWCGQSGSGKTYALGVVLEQLLLHTELPMLILDPNADFVRLAETRAGASTEHAAAIAQTDIRVFRSGHGEGDKLHARYIDLSPAAKAAVLQIDPIADAEEYNVLLHWPVSTTDFDADDMLRQFRATGDPAHIRLANRMENLQVLEWDLWSRGAGSVVDVIAERPRATVLDLGGFDHPAEPKVAALAVLEALWICLLYTS
;
A
#
# COMPACT_ATOMS: atom_id res chain seq x y z
N MET A 1 5.48 -6.35 30.54
CA MET A 1 5.92 -6.94 29.24
C MET A 1 4.66 -7.31 28.50
N THR A 2 4.49 -6.85 27.27
CA THR A 2 3.30 -7.24 26.47
C THR A 2 3.62 -8.49 25.69
N GLU A 3 3.06 -9.61 26.14
CA GLU A 3 3.17 -10.91 25.49
C GLU A 3 1.94 -11.14 24.63
N LEU A 4 2.17 -11.56 23.38
CA LEU A 4 1.14 -11.83 22.39
C LEU A 4 0.92 -13.35 22.35
N THR A 5 -0.21 -13.84 22.81
CA THR A 5 -0.53 -15.27 22.77
C THR A 5 -0.99 -15.67 21.38
N ILE A 6 -0.21 -16.51 20.70
CA ILE A 6 -0.47 -16.92 19.31
C ILE A 6 -1.00 -18.36 19.16
N GLY A 7 -1.07 -19.09 20.23
CA GLY A 7 -1.56 -20.48 20.24
C GLY A 7 -1.14 -21.26 21.48
N THR A 8 -1.25 -22.57 21.40
CA THR A 8 -0.82 -23.50 22.45
C THR A 8 0.12 -24.56 21.87
N MET A 9 0.97 -25.12 22.71
CA MET A 9 1.85 -26.22 22.31
C MET A 9 1.03 -27.48 21.95
N THR A 10 1.46 -28.20 20.93
CA THR A 10 0.78 -29.44 20.48
C THR A 10 0.99 -30.61 21.42
N ASP A 11 2.13 -30.67 22.08
CA ASP A 11 2.54 -31.72 23.02
C ASP A 11 2.14 -31.40 24.47
N ASP A 12 1.84 -30.17 24.77
CA ASP A 12 1.32 -29.69 26.05
C ASP A 12 0.27 -28.59 25.82
N ALA A 13 -0.98 -29.00 25.60
CA ALA A 13 -2.10 -28.10 25.29
C ALA A 13 -2.42 -27.06 26.40
N GLY A 14 -1.82 -27.16 27.58
CA GLY A 14 -1.93 -26.19 28.65
C GLY A 14 -0.92 -25.06 28.53
N THR A 15 0.14 -25.22 27.74
CA THR A 15 1.22 -24.24 27.61
C THR A 15 0.96 -23.31 26.43
N SER A 16 0.82 -22.00 26.71
CA SER A 16 0.65 -20.97 25.69
C SER A 16 1.95 -20.67 24.95
N VAL A 17 1.86 -20.51 23.63
CA VAL A 17 2.95 -19.98 22.80
C VAL A 17 2.81 -18.46 22.71
N GLN A 18 3.85 -17.74 23.08
CA GLN A 18 3.83 -16.29 23.18
C GLN A 18 4.96 -15.64 22.39
N LEU A 19 4.69 -14.46 21.85
CA LEU A 19 5.68 -13.59 21.22
C LEU A 19 5.83 -12.30 22.04
N ASP A 20 7.06 -11.78 22.15
CA ASP A 20 7.31 -10.50 22.80
C ASP A 20 6.99 -9.33 21.81
N ALA A 21 5.95 -8.56 22.08
CA ALA A 21 5.51 -7.44 21.25
C ALA A 21 6.63 -6.42 20.96
N ARG A 22 7.58 -6.23 21.88
CA ARG A 22 8.72 -5.30 21.71
C ARG A 22 9.69 -5.73 20.61
N ARG A 23 9.63 -6.98 20.16
CA ARG A 23 10.49 -7.51 19.09
C ARG A 23 9.97 -7.17 17.70
N PHE A 24 8.72 -6.69 17.57
CA PHE A 24 8.12 -6.29 16.28
C PHE A 24 8.67 -4.96 15.73
N ASN A 25 9.55 -4.28 16.41
CA ASN A 25 10.36 -3.19 15.85
C ASN A 25 11.52 -3.69 14.97
N ARG A 26 11.61 -4.99 14.70
CA ARG A 26 12.63 -5.63 13.88
C ARG A 26 11.99 -6.43 12.75
N HIS A 27 12.82 -6.80 11.76
CA HIS A 27 12.36 -7.64 10.66
C HIS A 27 12.01 -9.04 11.19
N THR A 28 10.84 -9.52 10.76
CA THR A 28 10.38 -10.88 11.03
C THR A 28 10.10 -11.58 9.70
N PHE A 29 10.64 -12.77 9.52
CA PHE A 29 10.37 -13.60 8.36
C PHE A 29 9.43 -14.74 8.76
N TRP A 30 8.24 -14.78 8.15
CA TRP A 30 7.21 -15.77 8.41
C TRP A 30 7.11 -16.77 7.25
N CYS A 31 7.56 -17.98 7.44
CA CYS A 31 7.62 -18.99 6.40
C CYS A 31 6.93 -20.29 6.80
N GLY A 32 6.58 -21.08 5.81
CA GLY A 32 5.96 -22.41 5.96
C GLY A 32 5.47 -22.92 4.61
N GLN A 33 5.20 -24.23 4.56
CA GLN A 33 4.67 -24.89 3.38
C GLN A 33 3.28 -24.33 2.99
N SER A 34 2.91 -24.43 1.72
CA SER A 34 1.55 -24.09 1.28
C SER A 34 0.51 -24.93 2.05
N GLY A 35 -0.57 -24.28 2.48
CA GLY A 35 -1.61 -24.94 3.30
C GLY A 35 -1.25 -25.17 4.78
N SER A 36 -0.07 -24.76 5.26
CA SER A 36 0.33 -24.92 6.67
C SER A 36 -0.34 -23.95 7.65
N GLY A 37 -1.25 -23.09 7.18
CA GLY A 37 -1.93 -22.10 8.02
C GLY A 37 -1.16 -20.82 8.28
N LYS A 38 -0.15 -20.47 7.44
CA LYS A 38 0.65 -19.24 7.60
C LYS A 38 -0.20 -17.98 7.71
N THR A 39 -1.12 -17.78 6.76
CA THR A 39 -2.02 -16.63 6.72
C THR A 39 -2.89 -16.54 7.96
N TYR A 40 -3.42 -17.70 8.40
CA TYR A 40 -4.21 -17.76 9.63
C TYR A 40 -3.38 -17.36 10.86
N ALA A 41 -2.19 -17.93 11.00
CA ALA A 41 -1.31 -17.61 12.13
C ALA A 41 -0.83 -16.16 12.11
N LEU A 42 -0.56 -15.59 10.92
CA LEU A 42 -0.26 -14.17 10.78
C LEU A 42 -1.47 -13.31 11.17
N GLY A 43 -2.69 -13.70 10.79
CA GLY A 43 -3.92 -13.03 11.22
C GLY A 43 -4.06 -12.97 12.74
N VAL A 44 -3.76 -14.07 13.44
CA VAL A 44 -3.72 -14.10 14.91
C VAL A 44 -2.69 -13.12 15.46
N VAL A 45 -1.50 -13.06 14.89
CA VAL A 45 -0.45 -12.10 15.32
C VAL A 45 -0.94 -10.65 15.13
N LEU A 46 -1.53 -10.31 13.98
CA LEU A 46 -2.06 -8.97 13.71
C LEU A 46 -3.17 -8.60 14.69
N GLU A 47 -4.10 -9.52 14.97
CA GLU A 47 -5.16 -9.33 15.95
C GLU A 47 -4.60 -9.10 17.36
N GLN A 48 -3.62 -9.89 17.78
CA GLN A 48 -2.96 -9.72 19.08
C GLN A 48 -2.22 -8.36 19.18
N LEU A 49 -1.58 -7.91 18.09
CA LEU A 49 -0.96 -6.59 18.03
C LEU A 49 -2.00 -5.46 18.17
N LEU A 50 -3.15 -5.58 17.51
CA LEU A 50 -4.26 -4.63 17.64
C LEU A 50 -4.81 -4.55 19.04
N LEU A 51 -4.98 -5.69 19.71
CA LEU A 51 -5.58 -5.78 21.04
C LEU A 51 -4.63 -5.34 22.16
N HIS A 52 -3.32 -5.57 22.01
CA HIS A 52 -2.38 -5.47 23.13
C HIS A 52 -1.26 -4.45 22.95
N THR A 53 -1.22 -3.73 21.80
CA THR A 53 -0.21 -2.69 21.55
C THR A 53 -0.86 -1.43 20.97
N GLU A 54 -0.10 -0.34 20.90
CA GLU A 54 -0.46 0.88 20.18
C GLU A 54 0.32 1.01 18.86
N LEU A 55 0.93 -0.07 18.37
CA LEU A 55 1.73 -0.07 17.15
C LEU A 55 0.84 0.20 15.93
N PRO A 56 1.06 1.28 15.17
CA PRO A 56 0.37 1.46 13.89
C PRO A 56 0.90 0.47 12.87
N MET A 57 0.01 -0.11 12.08
CA MET A 57 0.33 -1.14 11.10
C MET A 57 -0.08 -0.72 9.70
N LEU A 58 0.82 -0.94 8.73
CA LEU A 58 0.50 -0.91 7.31
C LEU A 58 0.64 -2.33 6.75
N ILE A 59 -0.42 -2.83 6.13
CA ILE A 59 -0.51 -4.18 5.59
C ILE A 59 -0.67 -4.08 4.07
N LEU A 60 0.37 -4.47 3.33
CA LEU A 60 0.30 -4.64 1.89
C LEU A 60 -0.20 -6.07 1.61
N ASP A 61 -1.44 -6.18 1.15
CA ASP A 61 -2.17 -7.45 1.04
C ASP A 61 -2.37 -7.86 -0.43
N PRO A 62 -1.45 -8.63 -1.02
CA PRO A 62 -1.53 -9.00 -2.42
C PRO A 62 -2.62 -10.03 -2.74
N ASN A 63 -3.17 -10.70 -1.72
CA ASN A 63 -4.13 -11.79 -1.89
C ASN A 63 -5.51 -11.50 -1.28
N ALA A 64 -5.73 -10.30 -0.75
CA ALA A 64 -6.95 -9.94 -0.01
C ALA A 64 -7.22 -10.84 1.22
N ASP A 65 -6.16 -11.34 1.88
CA ASP A 65 -6.26 -12.22 3.04
C ASP A 65 -6.71 -11.48 4.32
N PHE A 66 -6.41 -10.18 4.42
CA PHE A 66 -6.62 -9.35 5.62
C PHE A 66 -7.66 -8.24 5.43
N VAL A 67 -8.35 -8.20 4.32
CA VAL A 67 -9.39 -7.19 4.01
C VAL A 67 -10.58 -7.22 4.97
N ARG A 68 -10.69 -8.26 5.79
CA ARG A 68 -11.70 -8.41 6.84
C ARG A 68 -11.13 -8.27 8.26
N LEU A 69 -9.99 -7.62 8.41
CA LEU A 69 -9.31 -7.48 9.70
C LEU A 69 -10.15 -6.73 10.75
N ALA A 70 -11.05 -5.84 10.30
CA ALA A 70 -11.99 -5.12 11.16
C ALA A 70 -13.20 -5.98 11.61
N GLU A 71 -13.38 -7.17 11.04
CA GLU A 71 -14.52 -8.04 11.33
C GLU A 71 -14.15 -9.11 12.35
N THR A 72 -15.00 -9.34 13.32
CA THR A 72 -14.82 -10.42 14.30
C THR A 72 -15.57 -11.67 13.88
N ARG A 73 -14.98 -12.83 14.15
CA ARG A 73 -15.61 -14.13 13.85
C ARG A 73 -16.77 -14.39 14.80
N ALA A 74 -17.76 -15.16 14.33
CA ALA A 74 -18.78 -15.75 15.18
C ALA A 74 -18.11 -16.61 16.28
N GLY A 75 -18.44 -16.34 17.54
CA GLY A 75 -17.85 -17.01 18.70
C GLY A 75 -16.63 -16.28 19.33
N ALA A 76 -16.21 -15.13 18.79
CA ALA A 76 -15.28 -14.26 19.50
C ALA A 76 -15.88 -13.82 20.85
N SER A 77 -15.03 -13.59 21.87
CA SER A 77 -15.51 -13.04 23.14
C SER A 77 -16.09 -11.64 22.91
N THR A 78 -17.12 -11.27 23.67
CA THR A 78 -17.75 -9.95 23.58
C THR A 78 -16.75 -8.82 23.80
N GLU A 79 -15.77 -9.04 24.66
CA GLU A 79 -14.70 -8.08 24.97
C GLU A 79 -13.79 -7.87 23.76
N HIS A 80 -13.30 -8.95 23.12
CA HIS A 80 -12.46 -8.85 21.93
C HIS A 80 -13.22 -8.24 20.74
N ALA A 81 -14.48 -8.63 20.54
CA ALA A 81 -15.32 -8.05 19.50
C ALA A 81 -15.51 -6.54 19.69
N ALA A 82 -15.76 -6.09 20.91
CA ALA A 82 -15.90 -4.68 21.22
C ALA A 82 -14.57 -3.91 21.03
N ALA A 83 -13.45 -4.49 21.43
CA ALA A 83 -12.14 -3.88 21.26
C ALA A 83 -11.77 -3.70 19.78
N ILE A 84 -11.97 -4.70 18.95
CA ILE A 84 -11.71 -4.59 17.49
C ILE A 84 -12.66 -3.57 16.85
N ALA A 85 -13.94 -3.57 17.22
CA ALA A 85 -14.92 -2.62 16.68
C ALA A 85 -14.64 -1.14 17.04
N GLN A 86 -13.89 -0.89 18.13
CA GLN A 86 -13.46 0.45 18.55
C GLN A 86 -12.09 0.84 17.97
N THR A 87 -11.40 -0.07 17.32
CA THR A 87 -10.08 0.17 16.76
C THR A 87 -10.19 0.82 15.38
N ASP A 88 -9.43 1.88 15.12
CA ASP A 88 -9.38 2.55 13.81
C ASP A 88 -8.62 1.66 12.80
N ILE A 89 -9.35 0.79 12.13
CA ILE A 89 -8.85 -0.09 11.08
C ILE A 89 -9.45 0.37 9.76
N ARG A 90 -8.61 0.78 8.83
CA ARG A 90 -9.01 1.28 7.51
C ARG A 90 -8.58 0.31 6.43
N VAL A 91 -9.51 -0.07 5.55
CA VAL A 91 -9.30 -1.04 4.48
C VAL A 91 -9.57 -0.38 3.15
N PHE A 92 -8.55 -0.33 2.31
CA PHE A 92 -8.64 0.23 0.96
C PHE A 92 -8.66 -0.88 -0.07
N ARG A 93 -9.65 -0.85 -0.96
CA ARG A 93 -9.89 -1.86 -1.97
C ARG A 93 -9.39 -1.42 -3.33
N SER A 94 -8.66 -2.29 -4.00
CA SER A 94 -8.31 -2.14 -5.40
C SER A 94 -9.48 -2.54 -6.32
N GLY A 95 -9.52 -1.97 -7.53
CA GLY A 95 -10.48 -2.33 -8.55
C GLY A 95 -11.95 -2.09 -8.16
N HIS A 96 -12.82 -3.04 -8.48
CA HIS A 96 -14.27 -2.91 -8.35
C HIS A 96 -14.84 -3.35 -6.99
N GLY A 97 -14.00 -3.65 -5.99
CA GLY A 97 -14.44 -4.02 -4.64
C GLY A 97 -15.31 -2.94 -3.97
N GLU A 98 -16.20 -3.34 -3.08
CA GLU A 98 -16.98 -2.41 -2.25
C GLU A 98 -16.10 -1.82 -1.13
N GLY A 99 -16.37 -0.56 -0.75
CA GLY A 99 -15.66 0.17 0.30
C GLY A 99 -14.73 1.25 -0.23
N ASP A 100 -13.85 1.72 0.64
CA ASP A 100 -12.90 2.78 0.31
C ASP A 100 -11.90 2.33 -0.75
N LYS A 101 -11.70 3.18 -1.77
CA LYS A 101 -10.83 2.85 -2.90
C LYS A 101 -9.37 3.11 -2.61
N LEU A 102 -8.53 2.19 -3.07
CA LEU A 102 -7.08 2.34 -3.02
C LEU A 102 -6.63 3.25 -4.16
N HIS A 103 -6.53 4.54 -3.88
CA HIS A 103 -6.03 5.52 -4.84
C HIS A 103 -4.73 6.16 -4.34
N ALA A 104 -3.84 6.45 -5.29
CA ALA A 104 -2.63 7.24 -5.09
C ALA A 104 -2.59 8.40 -6.09
N ARG A 105 -1.93 9.50 -5.74
CA ARG A 105 -1.75 10.62 -6.68
C ARG A 105 -0.49 10.39 -7.51
N TYR A 106 -0.64 10.34 -8.83
CA TYR A 106 0.49 10.24 -9.76
C TYR A 106 1.51 11.38 -9.56
N ILE A 107 1.02 12.57 -9.24
CA ILE A 107 1.86 13.75 -9.03
C ILE A 107 2.79 13.62 -7.83
N ASP A 108 2.39 12.86 -6.80
CA ASP A 108 3.18 12.67 -5.58
C ASP A 108 4.35 11.70 -5.76
N LEU A 109 4.36 10.91 -6.83
CA LEU A 109 5.49 10.04 -7.14
C LEU A 109 6.76 10.85 -7.41
N SER A 110 7.89 10.40 -6.88
CA SER A 110 9.18 10.96 -7.25
C SER A 110 9.49 10.79 -8.74
N PRO A 111 10.37 11.61 -9.32
CA PRO A 111 10.82 11.40 -10.70
C PRO A 111 11.35 9.98 -10.96
N ALA A 112 12.05 9.40 -9.98
CA ALA A 112 12.56 8.03 -10.08
C ALA A 112 11.42 6.99 -10.11
N ALA A 113 10.39 7.17 -9.27
CA ALA A 113 9.21 6.31 -9.27
C ALA A 113 8.42 6.45 -10.60
N LYS A 114 8.21 7.67 -11.09
CA LYS A 114 7.59 7.91 -12.41
C LYS A 114 8.37 7.25 -13.54
N ALA A 115 9.71 7.34 -13.53
CA ALA A 115 10.56 6.67 -14.50
C ALA A 115 10.42 5.15 -14.43
N ALA A 116 10.38 4.57 -13.22
CA ALA A 116 10.18 3.13 -13.06
C ALA A 116 8.82 2.67 -13.57
N VAL A 117 7.75 3.44 -13.29
CA VAL A 117 6.39 3.18 -13.79
C VAL A 117 6.35 3.22 -15.32
N LEU A 118 7.03 4.18 -15.93
CA LEU A 118 7.10 4.37 -17.38
C LEU A 118 8.18 3.53 -18.05
N GLN A 119 8.90 2.68 -17.29
CA GLN A 119 9.99 1.85 -17.80
C GLN A 119 11.06 2.68 -18.54
N ILE A 120 11.41 3.84 -17.98
CA ILE A 120 12.42 4.75 -18.52
C ILE A 120 13.77 4.45 -17.86
N ASP A 121 14.76 4.14 -18.67
CA ASP A 121 16.14 4.02 -18.21
C ASP A 121 16.83 5.39 -18.25
N PRO A 122 17.44 5.86 -17.14
CA PRO A 122 18.06 7.19 -17.06
C PRO A 122 19.22 7.42 -18.05
N ILE A 123 19.80 6.34 -18.58
CA ILE A 123 20.94 6.38 -19.50
C ILE A 123 20.48 6.17 -20.94
N ALA A 124 19.70 5.11 -21.19
CA ALA A 124 19.22 4.77 -22.52
C ALA A 124 18.15 5.74 -23.03
N ASP A 125 17.27 6.21 -22.13
CA ASP A 125 16.15 7.14 -22.42
C ASP A 125 16.43 8.53 -21.78
N ALA A 126 17.68 9.01 -21.87
CA ALA A 126 18.16 10.17 -21.14
C ALA A 126 17.35 11.45 -21.43
N GLU A 127 16.85 11.62 -22.65
CA GLU A 127 16.06 12.80 -23.03
C GLU A 127 14.67 12.78 -22.38
N GLU A 128 13.98 11.64 -22.42
CA GLU A 128 12.68 11.45 -21.76
C GLU A 128 12.80 11.54 -20.25
N TYR A 129 13.87 10.97 -19.68
CA TYR A 129 14.14 11.07 -18.24
C TYR A 129 14.37 12.54 -17.82
N ASN A 130 15.08 13.31 -18.65
CA ASN A 130 15.29 14.75 -18.41
C ASN A 130 13.98 15.53 -18.44
N VAL A 131 13.06 15.19 -19.35
CA VAL A 131 11.71 15.76 -19.37
C VAL A 131 10.99 15.47 -18.06
N LEU A 132 11.01 14.23 -17.56
CA LEU A 132 10.38 13.88 -16.28
C LEU A 132 10.94 14.68 -15.09
N LEU A 133 12.25 14.90 -15.06
CA LEU A 133 12.91 15.63 -13.97
C LEU A 133 12.50 17.10 -13.92
N HIS A 134 12.25 17.73 -15.06
CA HIS A 134 12.06 19.18 -15.18
C HIS A 134 10.63 19.58 -15.51
N TRP A 135 9.73 18.61 -15.73
CA TRP A 135 8.33 18.91 -16.02
C TRP A 135 7.65 19.55 -14.79
N PRO A 136 7.11 20.76 -14.92
CA PRO A 136 6.40 21.41 -13.84
C PRO A 136 5.09 20.66 -13.57
N VAL A 137 5.01 19.96 -12.46
CA VAL A 137 3.79 19.28 -12.05
C VAL A 137 2.81 20.31 -11.51
N SER A 138 1.64 20.43 -12.15
CA SER A 138 0.53 21.20 -11.57
C SER A 138 0.08 20.53 -10.27
N THR A 139 -0.01 21.30 -9.19
CA THR A 139 -0.25 20.77 -7.84
C THR A 139 -1.72 20.51 -7.54
N THR A 140 -2.63 20.78 -8.45
CA THR A 140 -4.06 20.82 -8.11
C THR A 140 -4.94 19.77 -8.77
N ASP A 141 -4.67 19.36 -10.02
CA ASP A 141 -5.50 18.36 -10.69
C ASP A 141 -4.66 17.55 -11.68
N PHE A 142 -4.72 16.23 -11.54
CA PHE A 142 -4.16 15.32 -12.52
C PHE A 142 -5.19 15.07 -13.62
N ASP A 143 -5.06 15.80 -14.73
CA ASP A 143 -5.77 15.51 -15.97
C ASP A 143 -4.78 14.86 -16.96
N ALA A 144 -4.97 13.57 -17.19
CA ALA A 144 -4.14 12.79 -18.08
C ALA A 144 -4.16 13.30 -19.53
N ASP A 145 -5.34 13.67 -20.02
CA ASP A 145 -5.51 14.17 -21.38
C ASP A 145 -4.86 15.54 -21.56
N ASP A 146 -4.94 16.39 -20.53
CA ASP A 146 -4.29 17.69 -20.55
C ASP A 146 -2.76 17.55 -20.55
N MET A 147 -2.22 16.68 -19.76
CA MET A 147 -0.79 16.40 -19.73
C MET A 147 -0.27 15.89 -21.07
N LEU A 148 -0.97 14.95 -21.71
CA LEU A 148 -0.60 14.44 -23.03
C LEU A 148 -0.69 15.53 -24.11
N ARG A 149 -1.74 16.37 -24.04
CA ARG A 149 -1.86 17.54 -24.95
C ARG A 149 -0.71 18.51 -24.78
N GLN A 150 -0.34 18.82 -23.55
CA GLN A 150 0.78 19.72 -23.25
C GLN A 150 2.10 19.15 -23.79
N PHE A 151 2.40 17.88 -23.56
CA PHE A 151 3.61 17.24 -24.09
C PHE A 151 3.67 17.33 -25.62
N ARG A 152 2.56 17.06 -26.30
CA ARG A 152 2.51 17.14 -27.78
C ARG A 152 2.60 18.56 -28.30
N ALA A 153 2.04 19.52 -27.57
CA ALA A 153 2.06 20.93 -27.96
C ALA A 153 3.46 21.55 -27.95
N THR A 154 4.42 20.97 -27.22
CA THR A 154 5.81 21.46 -27.23
C THR A 154 6.48 21.29 -28.59
N GLY A 155 6.07 20.29 -29.38
CA GLY A 155 6.75 19.90 -30.62
C GLY A 155 8.13 19.28 -30.41
N ASP A 156 8.58 19.15 -29.15
CA ASP A 156 9.87 18.55 -28.82
C ASP A 156 9.79 17.01 -28.92
N PRO A 157 10.74 16.35 -29.63
CA PRO A 157 10.71 14.92 -29.82
C PRO A 157 10.75 14.09 -28.51
N ALA A 158 11.44 14.56 -27.47
CA ALA A 158 11.51 13.83 -26.20
C ALA A 158 10.16 13.86 -25.46
N HIS A 159 9.47 15.00 -25.47
CA HIS A 159 8.12 15.12 -24.92
C HIS A 159 7.12 14.25 -25.67
N ILE A 160 7.21 14.21 -27.00
CA ILE A 160 6.31 13.37 -27.83
C ILE A 160 6.57 11.89 -27.57
N ARG A 161 7.83 11.44 -27.46
CA ARG A 161 8.15 10.04 -27.12
C ARG A 161 7.62 9.68 -25.73
N LEU A 162 7.76 10.58 -24.76
CA LEU A 162 7.25 10.37 -23.42
C LEU A 162 5.71 10.22 -23.43
N ALA A 163 4.99 11.10 -24.14
CA ALA A 163 3.55 10.98 -24.30
C ALA A 163 3.13 9.66 -24.95
N ASN A 164 3.80 9.25 -26.03
CA ASN A 164 3.52 7.97 -26.68
C ASN A 164 3.80 6.77 -25.77
N ARG A 165 4.84 6.84 -24.93
CA ARG A 165 5.16 5.79 -23.95
C ARG A 165 4.04 5.67 -22.89
N MET A 166 3.56 6.80 -22.36
CA MET A 166 2.46 6.82 -21.39
C MET A 166 1.19 6.19 -21.97
N GLU A 167 0.83 6.52 -23.21
CA GLU A 167 -0.32 5.92 -23.90
C GLU A 167 -0.11 4.43 -24.19
N ASN A 168 1.05 4.04 -24.71
CA ASN A 168 1.34 2.63 -25.02
C ASN A 168 1.30 1.74 -23.78
N LEU A 169 1.69 2.25 -22.62
CA LEU A 169 1.65 1.56 -21.33
C LEU A 169 0.29 1.70 -20.64
N GLN A 170 -0.62 2.53 -21.19
CA GLN A 170 -1.92 2.85 -20.59
C GLN A 170 -1.85 3.30 -19.12
N VAL A 171 -0.70 3.84 -18.71
CA VAL A 171 -0.42 4.18 -17.30
C VAL A 171 -1.42 5.19 -16.76
N LEU A 172 -1.89 6.13 -17.60
CA LEU A 172 -2.78 7.20 -17.20
C LEU A 172 -4.23 6.75 -16.99
N GLU A 173 -4.58 5.55 -17.48
CA GLU A 173 -5.92 4.96 -17.40
C GLU A 173 -6.12 4.08 -16.17
N TRP A 174 -5.03 3.79 -15.45
CA TRP A 174 -5.09 2.89 -14.29
C TRP A 174 -6.05 3.38 -13.20
N ASP A 175 -6.79 2.45 -12.61
CA ASP A 175 -7.74 2.71 -11.53
C ASP A 175 -7.04 3.15 -10.23
N LEU A 176 -5.76 2.91 -10.13
CA LEU A 176 -4.91 3.37 -9.03
C LEU A 176 -4.91 4.89 -8.86
N TRP A 177 -5.08 5.66 -9.95
CA TRP A 177 -4.87 7.10 -9.87
C TRP A 177 -6.08 7.86 -9.32
N SER A 178 -5.82 8.64 -8.27
CA SER A 178 -6.77 9.61 -7.74
C SER A 178 -6.98 10.73 -8.77
N ARG A 179 -8.23 10.93 -9.15
CA ARG A 179 -8.66 12.02 -10.07
C ARG A 179 -9.40 13.10 -9.26
N GLY A 180 -8.65 13.82 -8.41
CA GLY A 180 -9.21 14.86 -7.54
C GLY A 180 -9.74 14.38 -6.18
N ALA A 181 -9.70 13.08 -5.89
CA ALA A 181 -9.98 12.52 -4.57
C ALA A 181 -8.73 12.49 -3.68
N GLY A 182 -8.90 12.20 -2.40
CA GLY A 182 -7.78 11.96 -1.48
C GLY A 182 -6.91 10.78 -1.91
N SER A 183 -5.71 10.72 -1.37
CA SER A 183 -4.79 9.59 -1.55
C SER A 183 -4.76 8.74 -0.28
N VAL A 184 -4.55 7.43 -0.44
CA VAL A 184 -4.31 6.54 0.71
C VAL A 184 -3.10 7.00 1.54
N VAL A 185 -2.16 7.70 0.93
CA VAL A 185 -1.01 8.29 1.62
C VAL A 185 -1.45 9.32 2.67
N ASP A 186 -2.48 10.13 2.38
CA ASP A 186 -3.01 11.12 3.32
C ASP A 186 -3.57 10.41 4.56
N VAL A 187 -4.29 9.31 4.35
CA VAL A 187 -4.87 8.50 5.43
C VAL A 187 -3.78 7.83 6.27
N ILE A 188 -2.74 7.29 5.65
CA ILE A 188 -1.60 6.70 6.37
C ILE A 188 -0.89 7.74 7.24
N ALA A 189 -0.82 8.99 6.79
CA ALA A 189 -0.24 10.10 7.54
C ALA A 189 -1.03 10.43 8.83
N GLU A 190 -2.34 10.13 8.90
CA GLU A 190 -3.16 10.22 10.11
C GLU A 190 -2.82 9.15 11.15
N ARG A 191 -2.04 8.15 10.78
CA ARG A 191 -1.57 7.05 11.64
C ARG A 191 -2.69 6.22 12.27
N PRO A 192 -3.67 5.69 11.50
CA PRO A 192 -4.65 4.76 12.03
C PRO A 192 -3.96 3.54 12.64
N ARG A 193 -4.68 2.79 13.47
CA ARG A 193 -4.15 1.58 14.12
C ARG A 193 -3.75 0.50 13.12
N ALA A 194 -4.53 0.34 12.05
CA ALA A 194 -4.14 -0.48 10.92
C ALA A 194 -4.68 0.13 9.62
N THR A 195 -3.84 0.10 8.59
CA THR A 195 -4.24 0.37 7.21
C THR A 195 -3.97 -0.87 6.38
N VAL A 196 -5.01 -1.44 5.79
CA VAL A 196 -4.91 -2.60 4.89
C VAL A 196 -5.07 -2.11 3.46
N LEU A 197 -4.09 -2.41 2.61
CA LEU A 197 -4.13 -2.12 1.19
C LEU A 197 -4.33 -3.42 0.42
N ASP A 198 -5.55 -3.63 -0.08
CA ASP A 198 -5.88 -4.73 -0.97
C ASP A 198 -5.23 -4.48 -2.34
N LEU A 199 -4.20 -5.23 -2.64
CA LEU A 199 -3.46 -5.14 -3.91
C LEU A 199 -3.90 -6.20 -4.93
N GLY A 200 -4.84 -7.07 -4.55
CA GLY A 200 -5.21 -8.24 -5.37
C GLY A 200 -6.25 -7.98 -6.47
N GLY A 201 -6.93 -6.85 -6.45
CA GLY A 201 -8.08 -6.58 -7.31
C GLY A 201 -7.84 -5.61 -8.47
N PHE A 202 -6.60 -5.23 -8.76
CA PHE A 202 -6.27 -4.36 -9.89
C PHE A 202 -6.29 -5.13 -11.22
N ASP A 203 -6.74 -4.47 -12.28
CA ASP A 203 -6.82 -5.05 -13.61
C ASP A 203 -5.45 -5.17 -14.29
N HIS A 204 -4.58 -4.15 -14.11
CA HIS A 204 -3.26 -4.16 -14.72
C HIS A 204 -2.20 -4.72 -13.75
N PRO A 205 -1.34 -5.67 -14.18
CA PRO A 205 -0.40 -6.39 -13.31
C PRO A 205 0.72 -5.52 -12.71
N ALA A 206 0.90 -4.29 -13.20
CA ALA A 206 1.86 -3.35 -12.63
C ALA A 206 1.27 -2.50 -11.50
N GLU A 207 -0.05 -2.30 -11.45
CA GLU A 207 -0.70 -1.44 -10.47
C GLU A 207 -0.41 -1.83 -9.01
N PRO A 208 -0.43 -3.12 -8.61
CA PRO A 208 -0.08 -3.52 -7.24
C PRO A 208 1.30 -3.06 -6.81
N LYS A 209 2.28 -3.17 -7.72
CA LYS A 209 3.66 -2.77 -7.45
C LYS A 209 3.78 -1.25 -7.32
N VAL A 210 3.08 -0.52 -8.17
CA VAL A 210 3.09 0.93 -8.18
C VAL A 210 2.35 1.50 -6.97
N ALA A 211 1.23 0.90 -6.56
CA ALA A 211 0.55 1.25 -5.33
C ALA A 211 1.46 1.07 -4.10
N ALA A 212 2.13 -0.08 -4.01
CA ALA A 212 3.11 -0.34 -2.95
C ALA A 212 4.28 0.67 -2.99
N LEU A 213 4.81 0.96 -4.19
CA LEU A 213 5.89 1.93 -4.37
C LEU A 213 5.49 3.32 -3.90
N ALA A 214 4.33 3.82 -4.31
CA ALA A 214 3.81 5.15 -3.94
C ALA A 214 3.71 5.31 -2.41
N VAL A 215 3.16 4.30 -1.75
CA VAL A 215 2.99 4.31 -0.29
C VAL A 215 4.32 4.20 0.45
N LEU A 216 5.20 3.28 0.04
CA LEU A 216 6.49 3.08 0.71
C LEU A 216 7.43 4.27 0.51
N GLU A 217 7.40 4.92 -0.65
CA GLU A 217 8.17 6.13 -0.92
C GLU A 217 7.70 7.30 -0.05
N ALA A 218 6.40 7.49 0.07
CA ALA A 218 5.83 8.53 0.94
C ALA A 218 6.16 8.30 2.42
N LEU A 219 6.05 7.05 2.89
CA LEU A 219 6.45 6.69 4.26
C LEU A 219 7.94 6.92 4.51
N TRP A 220 8.79 6.57 3.55
CA TRP A 220 10.23 6.81 3.66
C TRP A 220 10.57 8.28 3.81
N ILE A 221 9.92 9.14 3.02
CA ILE A 221 10.08 10.59 3.13
C ILE A 221 9.61 11.08 4.51
N CYS A 222 8.43 10.63 4.98
CA CYS A 222 7.94 10.98 6.32
C CYS A 222 8.93 10.60 7.43
N LEU A 223 9.51 9.39 7.36
CA LEU A 223 10.48 8.91 8.35
C LEU A 223 11.77 9.73 8.37
N LEU A 224 12.26 10.16 7.20
CA LEU A 224 13.48 10.96 7.09
C LEU A 224 13.33 12.39 7.64
N TYR A 225 12.13 12.97 7.57
CA TYR A 225 11.88 14.35 8.01
C TYR A 225 11.32 14.47 9.43
N THR A 226 10.98 13.36 10.08
CA THR A 226 10.41 13.34 11.46
C THR A 226 11.36 12.75 12.51
N SER A 227 12.57 12.36 12.12
CA SER A 227 13.62 11.82 13.01
C SER A 227 14.63 12.89 13.45
#